data_a9a30ab6e54801a1d9f25985e591821f
#
_entry.id   a9a30ab6e54801a1d9f25985e591821f
#
_cell.length_a   1.000
_cell.length_b   1.000
_cell.length_c   1.000
_cell.angle_alpha   90.00
_cell.angle_beta   90.00
_cell.angle_gamma   90.00
#
_symmetry.space_group_name_H-M   'P 1'
#
loop_
_entity.id
_entity.type
_entity.pdbx_description
1 polymer ?
#
loop_
_entity_poly.entity_id
_entity_poly.type
_entity_poly.pdbx_seq_one_letter_code
_entity_poly.pdbx_strand_id
1 'polypeptide(L)'
;MGKYGEIQSGFMEERTRILDALDLPENKHITLRLIGALAFRTHCPKYGYFQDALGRVFTDIDFAGYSKQYKDIVRLLTELGYEEDKMVTRLFGDFRLVLHEDKFGRHIDVFLDKLDFCHVLPLKGRLEVDKPTIPLAELVIEKMQIVQINEKDIIDTIMVFREHRVGDTDKEFINGKLISKLTSDDWGLWRTLTGNLTLVESYLTKYPQLTDEDRRVVTENINELRTWIDAAPKSLKWKSRAVIGEKKKWYKDVEALEDRT
;
A
#
# COMPACT_ATOMS: atom_id res chain seq x y z
N MET A 1 3.64 24.66 -15.49
CA MET A 1 3.35 23.70 -14.42
C MET A 1 3.60 24.42 -13.10
N GLY A 2 2.72 24.32 -12.12
CA GLY A 2 3.00 24.85 -10.78
C GLY A 2 3.94 23.93 -10.01
N LYS A 3 4.56 24.41 -8.92
CA LYS A 3 5.48 23.64 -8.05
C LYS A 3 4.96 22.23 -7.70
N TYR A 4 3.65 22.07 -7.51
CA TYR A 4 2.98 20.78 -7.28
C TYR A 4 3.18 19.80 -8.45
N GLY A 5 2.94 20.25 -9.69
CA GLY A 5 3.10 19.41 -10.88
C GLY A 5 4.55 18.98 -11.12
N GLU A 6 5.53 19.81 -10.76
CA GLU A 6 6.95 19.49 -10.84
C GLU A 6 7.35 18.41 -9.82
N ILE A 7 6.81 18.45 -8.59
CA ILE A 7 7.03 17.43 -7.58
C ILE A 7 6.47 16.09 -8.05
N GLN A 8 5.21 16.04 -8.47
CA GLN A 8 4.55 14.82 -8.94
C GLN A 8 5.29 14.20 -10.14
N SER A 9 5.68 15.02 -11.13
CA SER A 9 6.47 14.60 -12.29
C SER A 9 7.81 13.99 -11.87
N GLY A 10 8.53 14.64 -10.96
CA GLY A 10 9.83 14.16 -10.49
C GLY A 10 9.77 12.79 -9.81
N PHE A 11 8.72 12.49 -9.03
CA PHE A 11 8.52 11.15 -8.45
C PHE A 11 8.16 10.11 -9.50
N MET A 12 7.37 10.46 -10.51
CA MET A 12 7.00 9.55 -11.60
C MET A 12 8.21 9.19 -12.49
N GLU A 13 9.07 10.17 -12.77
CA GLU A 13 10.32 9.97 -13.52
C GLU A 13 11.27 9.07 -12.74
N GLU A 14 11.44 9.33 -11.44
CA GLU A 14 12.32 8.55 -10.58
C GLU A 14 11.83 7.11 -10.43
N ARG A 15 10.53 6.90 -10.21
CA ARG A 15 9.92 5.56 -10.26
C ARG A 15 10.31 4.83 -11.55
N THR A 16 10.17 5.48 -12.70
CA THR A 16 10.49 4.87 -13.99
C THR A 16 11.97 4.51 -14.07
N ARG A 17 12.87 5.39 -13.66
CA ARG A 17 14.32 5.14 -13.62
C ARG A 17 14.68 3.92 -12.78
N ILE A 18 14.06 3.74 -11.62
CA ILE A 18 14.31 2.58 -10.75
C ILE A 18 13.77 1.30 -11.38
N LEU A 19 12.56 1.34 -11.95
CA LEU A 19 11.96 0.18 -12.61
C LEU A 19 12.75 -0.25 -13.84
N ASP A 20 13.23 0.69 -14.65
CA ASP A 20 14.10 0.41 -15.81
C ASP A 20 15.40 -0.27 -15.37
N ALA A 21 16.00 0.17 -14.26
CA ALA A 21 17.18 -0.46 -13.69
C ALA A 21 16.91 -1.90 -13.18
N LEU A 22 15.73 -2.17 -12.62
CA LEU A 22 15.32 -3.51 -12.23
C LEU A 22 15.11 -4.46 -13.41
N ASP A 23 14.75 -3.93 -14.58
CA ASP A 23 14.55 -4.73 -15.79
C ASP A 23 15.86 -5.05 -16.56
N LEU A 24 17.01 -4.49 -16.12
CA LEU A 24 18.31 -4.86 -16.67
C LEU A 24 18.65 -6.34 -16.38
N PRO A 25 19.32 -7.05 -17.29
CA PRO A 25 19.63 -8.48 -17.17
C PRO A 25 20.29 -8.85 -15.83
N GLU A 26 21.25 -8.04 -15.36
CA GLU A 26 21.99 -8.23 -14.12
C GLU A 26 21.14 -8.09 -12.86
N ASN A 27 20.00 -7.41 -12.94
CA ASN A 27 19.11 -7.12 -11.81
C ASN A 27 17.82 -7.95 -11.81
N LYS A 28 17.55 -8.73 -12.86
CA LYS A 28 16.31 -9.54 -12.99
C LYS A 28 16.07 -10.56 -11.87
N HIS A 29 17.11 -10.90 -11.12
CA HIS A 29 17.00 -11.78 -9.96
C HIS A 29 16.45 -11.05 -8.72
N ILE A 30 16.44 -9.71 -8.72
CA ILE A 30 15.96 -8.89 -7.59
C ILE A 30 14.44 -8.81 -7.65
N THR A 31 13.82 -9.22 -6.56
CA THR A 31 12.35 -9.08 -6.38
C THR A 31 12.09 -7.83 -5.55
N LEU A 32 11.80 -6.73 -6.24
CA LEU A 32 11.44 -5.45 -5.65
C LEU A 32 10.15 -4.98 -6.30
N ARG A 33 9.16 -4.61 -5.51
CA ARG A 33 7.83 -4.22 -5.98
C ARG A 33 7.41 -2.90 -5.35
N LEU A 34 6.90 -2.00 -6.17
CA LEU A 34 6.29 -0.76 -5.67
C LEU A 34 5.14 -1.06 -4.72
N ILE A 35 5.06 -0.26 -3.67
CA ILE A 35 3.92 -0.12 -2.77
C ILE A 35 3.62 1.38 -2.60
N GLY A 36 2.72 1.75 -1.70
CA GLY A 36 2.42 3.16 -1.45
C GLY A 36 1.79 3.89 -2.63
N ALA A 37 1.79 5.21 -2.56
CA ALA A 37 1.08 6.08 -3.51
C ALA A 37 1.45 5.87 -4.98
N LEU A 38 2.73 5.60 -5.27
CA LEU A 38 3.21 5.37 -6.63
C LEU A 38 2.73 4.02 -7.19
N ALA A 39 2.55 3.00 -6.35
CA ALA A 39 1.95 1.75 -6.77
C ALA A 39 0.47 1.93 -7.14
N PHE A 40 -0.29 2.65 -6.32
CA PHE A 40 -1.67 3.01 -6.65
C PHE A 40 -1.76 3.78 -7.98
N ARG A 41 -0.88 4.78 -8.18
CA ARG A 41 -0.81 5.53 -9.45
C ARG A 41 -0.49 4.62 -10.63
N THR A 42 0.36 3.62 -10.45
CA THR A 42 0.77 2.67 -11.49
C THR A 42 -0.37 1.73 -11.88
N HIS A 43 -1.14 1.25 -10.92
CA HIS A 43 -2.32 0.41 -11.17
C HIS A 43 -3.50 1.18 -11.76
N CYS A 44 -3.60 2.49 -11.49
CA CYS A 44 -4.76 3.29 -11.87
C CYS A 44 -4.44 4.29 -13.01
N PRO A 45 -4.11 3.84 -14.23
CA PRO A 45 -3.75 4.73 -15.33
C PRO A 45 -4.90 5.62 -15.79
N LYS A 46 -6.17 5.20 -15.63
CA LYS A 46 -7.36 5.97 -16.04
C LYS A 46 -7.75 7.01 -15.00
N TYR A 47 -7.75 6.63 -13.74
CA TYR A 47 -8.19 7.47 -12.62
C TYR A 47 -7.05 8.01 -11.78
N GLY A 48 -5.79 7.79 -12.18
CA GLY A 48 -4.61 8.31 -11.49
C GLY A 48 -4.67 9.81 -11.26
N TYR A 49 -5.35 10.57 -12.11
CA TYR A 49 -5.57 12.01 -11.94
C TYR A 49 -6.35 12.37 -10.66
N PHE A 50 -7.04 11.42 -10.01
CA PHE A 50 -7.68 11.67 -8.72
C PHE A 50 -6.68 12.11 -7.66
N GLN A 51 -5.48 11.54 -7.65
CA GLN A 51 -4.43 11.97 -6.71
C GLN A 51 -4.13 13.47 -6.91
N ASP A 52 -4.00 13.90 -8.15
CA ASP A 52 -3.72 15.31 -8.47
C ASP A 52 -4.93 16.20 -8.15
N ALA A 53 -6.12 15.80 -8.57
CA ALA A 53 -7.36 16.58 -8.39
C ALA A 53 -7.78 16.71 -6.92
N LEU A 54 -7.48 15.69 -6.10
CA LEU A 54 -7.83 15.65 -4.68
C LEU A 54 -6.67 16.07 -3.75
N GLY A 55 -5.54 16.53 -4.32
CA GLY A 55 -4.44 17.13 -3.55
C GLY A 55 -3.49 16.11 -2.90
N ARG A 56 -3.41 14.88 -3.42
CA ARG A 56 -2.48 13.84 -2.94
C ARG A 56 -1.07 14.09 -3.47
N VAL A 57 -0.20 14.68 -2.65
CA VAL A 57 1.22 14.91 -2.99
C VAL A 57 2.03 13.65 -2.69
N PHE A 58 2.95 13.28 -3.59
CA PHE A 58 3.96 12.26 -3.31
C PHE A 58 5.05 12.82 -2.40
N THR A 59 5.49 12.02 -1.44
CA THR A 59 6.52 12.38 -0.45
C THR A 59 7.70 11.42 -0.45
N ASP A 60 7.47 10.19 -0.89
CA ASP A 60 8.38 9.06 -0.77
C ASP A 60 8.19 8.07 -1.94
N ILE A 61 9.10 7.12 -2.03
CA ILE A 61 9.03 5.99 -2.96
C ILE A 61 9.13 4.71 -2.12
N ASP A 62 8.04 3.98 -2.03
CA ASP A 62 7.95 2.79 -1.20
C ASP A 62 8.07 1.52 -2.02
N PHE A 63 8.83 0.56 -1.50
CA PHE A 63 8.99 -0.77 -2.09
C PHE A 63 8.77 -1.88 -1.07
N ALA A 64 8.43 -3.05 -1.58
CA ALA A 64 8.46 -4.32 -0.88
C ALA A 64 9.47 -5.25 -1.53
N GLY A 65 10.25 -5.98 -0.72
CA GLY A 65 11.27 -6.91 -1.18
C GLY A 65 11.48 -8.07 -0.21
N TYR A 66 12.46 -8.92 -0.50
CA TYR A 66 12.82 -10.03 0.38
C TYR A 66 14.12 -9.76 1.12
N SER A 67 14.16 -10.02 2.42
CA SER A 67 15.34 -9.85 3.27
C SER A 67 16.55 -10.63 2.77
N LYS A 68 16.35 -11.80 2.17
CA LYS A 68 17.42 -12.59 1.53
C LYS A 68 18.14 -11.87 0.39
N GLN A 69 17.53 -10.84 -0.19
CA GLN A 69 18.07 -10.04 -1.30
C GLN A 69 18.54 -8.65 -0.86
N TYR A 70 18.65 -8.43 0.46
CA TYR A 70 19.08 -7.16 1.05
C TYR A 70 20.28 -6.53 0.34
N LYS A 71 21.35 -7.30 0.17
CA LYS A 71 22.61 -6.79 -0.43
C LYS A 71 22.45 -6.36 -1.88
N ASP A 72 21.66 -7.10 -2.65
CA ASP A 72 21.39 -6.79 -4.05
C ASP A 72 20.50 -5.54 -4.18
N ILE A 73 19.50 -5.40 -3.29
CA ILE A 73 18.62 -4.22 -3.24
C ILE A 73 19.45 -2.97 -2.90
N VAL A 74 20.26 -3.03 -1.85
CA VAL A 74 21.13 -1.89 -1.44
C VAL A 74 22.10 -1.55 -2.56
N ARG A 75 22.77 -2.54 -3.19
CA ARG A 75 23.68 -2.32 -4.31
C ARG A 75 22.96 -1.58 -5.47
N LEU A 76 21.81 -2.09 -5.91
CA LEU A 76 21.04 -1.48 -6.99
C LEU A 76 20.71 -0.02 -6.69
N LEU A 77 20.17 0.26 -5.51
CA LEU A 77 19.76 1.62 -5.15
C LEU A 77 20.97 2.55 -4.95
N THR A 78 22.09 2.02 -4.47
CA THR A 78 23.36 2.80 -4.36
C THR A 78 23.93 3.14 -5.74
N GLU A 79 23.88 2.23 -6.70
CA GLU A 79 24.26 2.49 -8.10
C GLU A 79 23.38 3.58 -8.73
N LEU A 80 22.15 3.72 -8.26
CA LEU A 80 21.22 4.78 -8.65
C LEU A 80 21.43 6.10 -7.87
N GLY A 81 22.41 6.16 -6.97
CA GLY A 81 22.78 7.38 -6.23
C GLY A 81 22.07 7.57 -4.89
N TYR A 82 21.46 6.52 -4.35
CA TYR A 82 20.88 6.54 -3.01
C TYR A 82 21.91 6.08 -1.97
N GLU A 83 21.90 6.68 -0.81
CA GLU A 83 22.73 6.29 0.33
C GLU A 83 21.87 5.63 1.41
N GLU A 84 22.34 4.49 1.92
CA GLU A 84 21.65 3.76 2.97
C GLU A 84 21.74 4.50 4.31
N ASP A 85 20.60 4.68 4.98
CA ASP A 85 20.56 5.10 6.39
C ASP A 85 20.97 3.94 7.30
N LYS A 86 22.26 3.91 7.62
CA LYS A 86 22.84 2.85 8.46
C LYS A 86 22.33 2.84 9.90
N MET A 87 21.76 3.97 10.39
CA MET A 87 21.16 4.00 11.72
C MET A 87 19.82 3.28 11.71
N VAL A 88 18.96 3.58 10.74
CA VAL A 88 17.69 2.89 10.56
C VAL A 88 17.90 1.41 10.27
N THR A 89 18.84 1.07 9.39
CA THR A 89 19.19 -0.32 9.10
C THR A 89 19.65 -1.09 10.32
N ARG A 90 20.45 -0.48 11.19
CA ARG A 90 20.90 -1.14 12.44
C ARG A 90 19.75 -1.45 13.40
N LEU A 91 18.74 -0.62 13.43
CA LEU A 91 17.59 -0.76 14.34
C LEU A 91 16.48 -1.63 13.76
N PHE A 92 16.27 -1.59 12.44
CA PHE A 92 15.08 -2.14 11.77
C PHE A 92 15.40 -2.97 10.52
N GLY A 93 16.68 -3.17 10.19
CA GLY A 93 17.13 -3.76 8.91
C GLY A 93 16.67 -5.20 8.65
N ASP A 94 16.17 -5.91 9.68
CA ASP A 94 15.54 -7.22 9.49
C ASP A 94 14.21 -7.13 8.71
N PHE A 95 13.59 -5.93 8.66
CA PHE A 95 12.27 -5.75 8.04
C PHE A 95 12.05 -4.41 7.33
N ARG A 96 12.98 -3.44 7.44
CA ARG A 96 12.88 -2.14 6.76
C ARG A 96 14.26 -1.58 6.43
N LEU A 97 14.41 -1.06 5.20
CA LEU A 97 15.56 -0.27 4.75
C LEU A 97 15.08 1.13 4.41
N VAL A 98 15.89 2.12 4.73
CA VAL A 98 15.67 3.51 4.32
C VAL A 98 16.90 3.97 3.58
N LEU A 99 16.74 4.56 2.41
CA LEU A 99 17.80 5.14 1.62
C LEU A 99 17.42 6.57 1.22
N HIS A 100 18.40 7.46 1.20
CA HIS A 100 18.22 8.88 0.90
C HIS A 100 19.01 9.29 -0.34
N GLU A 101 18.48 10.27 -1.06
CA GLU A 101 19.15 10.94 -2.16
C GLU A 101 19.09 12.44 -1.92
N ASP A 102 20.25 13.07 -1.70
CA ASP A 102 20.36 14.47 -1.25
C ASP A 102 20.03 15.47 -2.34
N LYS A 103 20.31 15.13 -3.61
CA LYS A 103 20.18 16.09 -4.72
C LYS A 103 18.77 16.65 -4.88
N PHE A 104 17.74 15.81 -4.67
CA PHE A 104 16.34 16.20 -4.76
C PHE A 104 15.57 16.00 -3.44
N GLY A 105 16.28 15.59 -2.37
CA GLY A 105 15.70 15.32 -1.05
C GLY A 105 14.69 14.19 -1.06
N ARG A 106 14.95 13.15 -1.86
CA ARG A 106 14.07 11.97 -1.96
C ARG A 106 14.54 10.89 -1.02
N HIS A 107 13.60 10.09 -0.54
CA HIS A 107 13.92 8.87 0.18
C HIS A 107 13.14 7.67 -0.36
N ILE A 108 13.71 6.50 -0.14
CA ILE A 108 13.13 5.21 -0.48
C ILE A 108 12.99 4.40 0.79
N ASP A 109 11.80 3.88 1.03
CA ASP A 109 11.53 2.87 2.03
C ASP A 109 11.40 1.50 1.38
N VAL A 110 12.10 0.48 1.90
CA VAL A 110 11.94 -0.90 1.46
C VAL A 110 11.52 -1.76 2.62
N PHE A 111 10.30 -2.30 2.55
CA PHE A 111 9.74 -3.22 3.53
C PHE A 111 10.09 -4.66 3.14
N LEU A 112 10.68 -5.42 4.06
CA LEU A 112 11.20 -6.75 3.79
C LEU A 112 10.29 -7.85 4.36
N ASP A 113 9.91 -8.81 3.50
CA ASP A 113 9.13 -10.00 3.81
C ASP A 113 7.69 -9.77 4.29
N LYS A 114 7.37 -8.61 4.83
CA LYS A 114 6.04 -8.27 5.37
C LYS A 114 5.84 -6.76 5.46
N LEU A 115 4.59 -6.32 5.48
CA LEU A 115 4.20 -5.01 5.99
C LEU A 115 3.74 -5.18 7.44
N ASP A 116 4.51 -4.63 8.38
CA ASP A 116 4.24 -4.74 9.82
C ASP A 116 3.82 -3.36 10.36
N PHE A 117 2.60 -2.96 10.04
CA PHE A 117 1.98 -1.71 10.50
C PHE A 117 1.02 -1.98 11.68
N CYS A 118 -0.21 -1.47 11.64
CA CYS A 118 -1.21 -1.80 12.66
C CYS A 118 -1.52 -3.30 12.72
N HIS A 119 -1.40 -3.97 11.59
CA HIS A 119 -1.51 -5.43 11.44
C HIS A 119 -0.32 -5.94 10.61
N VAL A 120 -0.13 -7.26 10.59
CA VAL A 120 0.94 -7.89 9.81
C VAL A 120 0.36 -8.44 8.51
N LEU A 121 0.89 -7.99 7.37
CA LEU A 121 0.61 -8.53 6.05
C LEU A 121 1.85 -9.25 5.53
N PRO A 122 1.88 -10.60 5.54
CA PRO A 122 3.00 -11.36 4.98
C PRO A 122 3.07 -11.20 3.45
N LEU A 123 4.28 -11.02 2.91
CA LEU A 123 4.50 -10.86 1.47
C LEU A 123 5.13 -12.09 0.81
N LYS A 124 5.44 -13.14 1.58
CA LYS A 124 6.05 -14.36 1.06
C LYS A 124 5.17 -15.02 0.00
N GLY A 125 5.72 -15.19 -1.20
CA GLY A 125 5.01 -15.75 -2.35
C GLY A 125 3.96 -14.83 -2.96
N ARG A 126 3.95 -13.54 -2.56
CA ARG A 126 3.04 -12.53 -3.11
C ARG A 126 3.74 -11.52 -4.02
N LEU A 127 5.05 -11.34 -3.86
CA LEU A 127 5.82 -10.40 -4.69
C LEU A 127 6.07 -10.93 -6.13
N GLU A 128 5.85 -12.20 -6.37
CA GLU A 128 5.94 -12.84 -7.70
C GLU A 128 4.62 -12.78 -8.48
N VAL A 129 3.52 -12.44 -7.82
CA VAL A 129 2.16 -12.52 -8.39
C VAL A 129 1.92 -11.37 -9.36
N ASP A 130 2.49 -10.20 -9.07
CA ASP A 130 2.35 -9.01 -9.91
C ASP A 130 3.65 -8.23 -10.02
N LYS A 131 3.75 -7.39 -11.06
CA LYS A 131 4.84 -6.44 -11.31
C LYS A 131 4.37 -5.27 -12.18
N PRO A 132 4.90 -4.06 -11.98
CA PRO A 132 6.03 -3.71 -11.10
C PRO A 132 5.63 -3.48 -9.62
N THR A 133 4.38 -3.71 -9.26
CA THR A 133 3.80 -3.44 -7.94
C THR A 133 3.52 -4.74 -7.18
N ILE A 134 3.12 -4.64 -5.90
CA ILE A 134 2.40 -5.73 -5.24
C ILE A 134 0.97 -5.83 -5.80
N PRO A 135 0.27 -6.99 -5.68
CA PRO A 135 -1.09 -7.14 -6.19
C PRO A 135 -2.08 -6.18 -5.53
N LEU A 136 -3.19 -5.89 -6.22
CA LEU A 136 -4.22 -4.95 -5.80
C LEU A 136 -4.81 -5.25 -4.41
N ALA A 137 -4.96 -6.53 -4.05
CA ALA A 137 -5.50 -6.91 -2.73
C ALA A 137 -4.57 -6.47 -1.59
N GLU A 138 -3.26 -6.68 -1.76
CA GLU A 138 -2.26 -6.26 -0.80
C GLU A 138 -2.16 -4.73 -0.71
N LEU A 139 -2.29 -4.01 -1.83
CA LEU A 139 -2.35 -2.54 -1.82
C LEU A 139 -3.56 -2.03 -1.05
N VAL A 140 -4.73 -2.63 -1.25
CA VAL A 140 -5.93 -2.27 -0.47
C VAL A 140 -5.70 -2.55 1.02
N ILE A 141 -5.13 -3.70 1.38
CA ILE A 141 -4.86 -4.02 2.79
C ILE A 141 -3.79 -3.08 3.36
N GLU A 142 -2.77 -2.71 2.58
CA GLU A 142 -1.73 -1.77 3.00
C GLU A 142 -2.33 -0.50 3.61
N LYS A 143 -3.34 0.09 2.96
CA LYS A 143 -4.01 1.30 3.43
C LYS A 143 -5.09 0.98 4.47
N MET A 144 -5.93 -0.01 4.19
CA MET A 144 -7.10 -0.32 5.02
C MET A 144 -6.76 -0.97 6.38
N GLN A 145 -5.52 -1.41 6.60
CA GLN A 145 -5.07 -1.91 7.89
C GLN A 145 -4.69 -0.82 8.91
N ILE A 146 -4.53 0.43 8.49
CA ILE A 146 -4.10 1.55 9.35
C ILE A 146 -5.27 2.04 10.18
N VAL A 147 -5.15 2.00 11.51
CA VAL A 147 -6.26 2.38 12.41
C VAL A 147 -6.53 3.88 12.38
N GLN A 148 -5.48 4.69 12.27
CA GLN A 148 -5.59 6.15 12.10
C GLN A 148 -5.30 6.53 10.64
N ILE A 149 -6.14 6.03 9.73
CA ILE A 149 -6.00 6.30 8.31
C ILE A 149 -6.12 7.80 8.04
N ASN A 150 -5.22 8.32 7.22
CA ASN A 150 -5.20 9.72 6.83
C ASN A 150 -5.91 9.96 5.50
N GLU A 151 -6.09 11.23 5.14
CA GLU A 151 -6.80 11.62 3.92
C GLU A 151 -6.07 11.16 2.64
N LYS A 152 -4.72 11.11 2.66
CA LYS A 152 -3.92 10.64 1.53
C LYS A 152 -4.24 9.16 1.21
N ASP A 153 -4.38 8.32 2.24
CA ASP A 153 -4.71 6.90 2.08
C ASP A 153 -6.16 6.70 1.61
N ILE A 154 -7.07 7.57 2.06
CA ILE A 154 -8.47 7.58 1.59
C ILE A 154 -8.54 7.89 0.10
N ILE A 155 -7.78 8.89 -0.39
CA ILE A 155 -7.74 9.25 -1.81
C ILE A 155 -7.19 8.08 -2.65
N ASP A 156 -6.07 7.48 -2.24
CA ASP A 156 -5.50 6.31 -2.91
C ASP A 156 -6.52 5.16 -2.98
N THR A 157 -7.28 4.94 -1.90
CA THR A 157 -8.32 3.90 -1.83
C THR A 157 -9.52 4.21 -2.73
N ILE A 158 -10.02 5.44 -2.74
CA ILE A 158 -11.09 5.87 -3.67
C ILE A 158 -10.69 5.59 -5.12
N MET A 159 -9.46 5.96 -5.48
CA MET A 159 -8.94 5.78 -6.82
C MET A 159 -8.91 4.31 -7.25
N VAL A 160 -8.39 3.42 -6.40
CA VAL A 160 -8.29 1.99 -6.74
C VAL A 160 -9.67 1.33 -6.85
N PHE A 161 -10.62 1.67 -5.97
CA PHE A 161 -12.00 1.18 -6.07
C PHE A 161 -12.77 1.79 -7.24
N ARG A 162 -12.34 2.95 -7.75
CA ARG A 162 -12.93 3.51 -8.98
C ARG A 162 -12.46 2.80 -10.23
N GLU A 163 -11.20 2.37 -10.28
CA GLU A 163 -10.62 1.75 -11.47
C GLU A 163 -10.83 0.24 -11.54
N HIS A 164 -10.75 -0.45 -10.40
CA HIS A 164 -10.73 -1.91 -10.33
C HIS A 164 -11.97 -2.47 -9.64
N ARG A 165 -12.46 -3.58 -10.18
CA ARG A 165 -13.53 -4.36 -9.57
C ARG A 165 -12.99 -5.33 -8.54
N VAL A 166 -13.84 -5.75 -7.61
CA VAL A 166 -13.57 -6.85 -6.70
C VAL A 166 -13.86 -8.17 -7.41
N GLY A 167 -13.02 -9.18 -7.21
CA GLY A 167 -13.17 -10.50 -7.82
C GLY A 167 -12.46 -11.59 -7.03
N ASP A 168 -12.26 -12.76 -7.63
CA ASP A 168 -11.69 -13.94 -6.99
C ASP A 168 -10.23 -14.25 -7.39
N THR A 169 -9.65 -13.40 -8.25
CA THR A 169 -8.28 -13.55 -8.77
C THR A 169 -7.45 -12.30 -8.54
N ASP A 170 -6.13 -12.42 -8.65
CA ASP A 170 -5.21 -11.27 -8.54
C ASP A 170 -5.09 -10.49 -9.85
N LYS A 171 -5.44 -11.10 -10.99
CA LYS A 171 -5.28 -10.48 -12.30
C LYS A 171 -6.40 -9.50 -12.58
N GLU A 172 -6.07 -8.21 -12.64
CA GLU A 172 -7.00 -7.10 -12.94
C GLU A 172 -8.10 -6.86 -11.88
N PHE A 173 -8.10 -7.62 -10.77
CA PHE A 173 -9.11 -7.49 -9.73
C PHE A 173 -8.48 -7.24 -8.35
N ILE A 174 -9.22 -6.53 -7.52
CA ILE A 174 -9.01 -6.55 -6.07
C ILE A 174 -9.47 -7.93 -5.59
N ASN A 175 -8.53 -8.81 -5.24
CA ASN A 175 -8.84 -10.19 -4.87
C ASN A 175 -9.62 -10.26 -3.54
N GLY A 176 -10.94 -10.20 -3.61
CA GLY A 176 -11.85 -10.29 -2.47
C GLY A 176 -11.74 -11.62 -1.71
N LYS A 177 -11.43 -12.72 -2.43
CA LYS A 177 -11.20 -14.04 -1.82
C LYS A 177 -9.98 -14.04 -0.90
N LEU A 178 -8.88 -13.37 -1.28
CA LEU A 178 -7.70 -13.24 -0.43
C LEU A 178 -8.00 -12.36 0.79
N ILE A 179 -8.60 -11.17 0.57
CA ILE A 179 -8.95 -10.24 1.64
C ILE A 179 -9.90 -10.90 2.64
N SER A 180 -10.93 -11.59 2.16
CA SER A 180 -11.90 -12.28 3.01
C SER A 180 -11.26 -13.41 3.82
N LYS A 181 -10.31 -14.16 3.24
CA LYS A 181 -9.55 -15.19 3.95
C LYS A 181 -8.74 -14.59 5.11
N LEU A 182 -8.00 -13.50 4.87
CA LEU A 182 -7.17 -12.86 5.89
C LEU A 182 -8.04 -12.26 7.01
N THR A 183 -9.10 -11.55 6.66
CA THR A 183 -10.03 -10.95 7.62
C THR A 183 -10.90 -11.96 8.36
N SER A 184 -11.04 -13.17 7.86
CA SER A 184 -11.77 -14.26 8.54
C SER A 184 -10.94 -14.99 9.57
N ASP A 185 -9.61 -14.84 9.53
CA ASP A 185 -8.70 -15.43 10.53
C ASP A 185 -8.25 -14.39 11.57
N ASP A 186 -8.19 -13.12 11.22
CA ASP A 186 -7.81 -12.02 12.10
C ASP A 186 -8.98 -11.04 12.32
N TRP A 187 -9.57 -11.09 13.53
CA TRP A 187 -10.63 -10.18 13.93
C TRP A 187 -10.16 -8.72 13.96
N GLY A 188 -8.93 -8.48 14.38
CA GLY A 188 -8.37 -7.13 14.45
C GLY A 188 -8.27 -6.49 13.06
N LEU A 189 -7.69 -7.21 12.09
CA LEU A 189 -7.63 -6.78 10.71
C LEU A 189 -9.04 -6.57 10.13
N TRP A 190 -9.96 -7.51 10.37
CA TRP A 190 -11.37 -7.37 9.96
C TRP A 190 -11.99 -6.08 10.50
N ARG A 191 -11.82 -5.81 11.82
CA ARG A 191 -12.41 -4.63 12.48
C ARG A 191 -11.86 -3.33 11.92
N THR A 192 -10.55 -3.27 11.70
CA THR A 192 -9.89 -2.08 11.15
C THR A 192 -10.30 -1.86 9.69
N LEU A 193 -10.18 -2.88 8.86
CA LEU A 193 -10.47 -2.79 7.43
C LEU A 193 -11.93 -2.41 7.17
N THR A 194 -12.90 -3.08 7.82
CA THR A 194 -14.32 -2.78 7.63
C THR A 194 -14.70 -1.37 8.13
N GLY A 195 -14.09 -0.91 9.23
CA GLY A 195 -14.24 0.46 9.71
C GLY A 195 -13.72 1.50 8.73
N ASN A 196 -12.54 1.24 8.15
CA ASN A 196 -11.93 2.13 7.15
C ASN A 196 -12.73 2.15 5.84
N LEU A 197 -13.30 1.04 5.38
CA LEU A 197 -14.20 1.06 4.23
C LEU A 197 -15.40 1.98 4.45
N THR A 198 -15.98 1.98 5.66
CA THR A 198 -17.06 2.91 6.02
C THR A 198 -16.58 4.36 6.03
N LEU A 199 -15.36 4.60 6.51
CA LEU A 199 -14.78 5.93 6.49
C LEU A 199 -14.54 6.43 5.06
N VAL A 200 -13.99 5.59 4.17
CA VAL A 200 -13.80 5.91 2.75
C VAL A 200 -15.13 6.32 2.11
N GLU A 201 -16.21 5.57 2.31
CA GLU A 201 -17.55 5.94 1.79
C GLU A 201 -18.00 7.31 2.30
N SER A 202 -17.78 7.61 3.59
CA SER A 202 -18.16 8.91 4.17
C SER A 202 -17.41 10.08 3.52
N TYR A 203 -16.20 9.84 2.99
CA TYR A 203 -15.40 10.85 2.30
C TYR A 203 -15.85 11.12 0.86
N LEU A 204 -16.58 10.22 0.22
CA LEU A 204 -17.03 10.40 -1.17
C LEU A 204 -17.82 11.69 -1.37
N THR A 205 -18.60 12.11 -0.38
CA THR A 205 -19.38 13.35 -0.43
C THR A 205 -18.56 14.61 -0.12
N LYS A 206 -17.36 14.47 0.43
CA LYS A 206 -16.48 15.59 0.75
C LYS A 206 -15.71 16.13 -0.47
N TYR A 207 -15.62 15.34 -1.53
CA TYR A 207 -14.88 15.69 -2.73
C TYR A 207 -15.85 16.10 -3.86
N PRO A 208 -16.04 17.42 -4.09
CA PRO A 208 -16.91 17.91 -5.18
C PRO A 208 -16.36 17.57 -6.58
N GLN A 209 -15.08 17.21 -6.68
CA GLN A 209 -14.42 16.78 -7.92
C GLN A 209 -14.91 15.41 -8.40
N LEU A 210 -15.43 14.57 -7.51
CA LEU A 210 -15.99 13.27 -7.88
C LEU A 210 -17.38 13.45 -8.51
N THR A 211 -17.61 12.77 -9.63
CA THR A 211 -18.94 12.69 -10.25
C THR A 211 -19.85 11.73 -9.48
N ASP A 212 -21.15 11.76 -9.72
CA ASP A 212 -22.09 10.79 -9.14
C ASP A 212 -21.77 9.36 -9.60
N GLU A 213 -21.28 9.20 -10.82
CA GLU A 213 -20.80 7.91 -11.33
C GLU A 213 -19.57 7.40 -10.57
N ASP A 214 -18.61 8.27 -10.24
CA ASP A 214 -17.44 7.88 -9.44
C ASP A 214 -17.86 7.39 -8.06
N ARG A 215 -18.74 8.15 -7.39
CA ARG A 215 -19.28 7.77 -6.08
C ARG A 215 -20.01 6.43 -6.12
N ARG A 216 -20.86 6.24 -7.15
CA ARG A 216 -21.63 5.01 -7.35
C ARG A 216 -20.70 3.81 -7.51
N VAL A 217 -19.73 3.88 -8.43
CA VAL A 217 -18.81 2.77 -8.72
C VAL A 217 -17.95 2.41 -7.50
N VAL A 218 -17.42 3.42 -6.80
CA VAL A 218 -16.64 3.17 -5.58
C VAL A 218 -17.48 2.49 -4.51
N THR A 219 -18.71 2.97 -4.28
CA THR A 219 -19.64 2.36 -3.31
C THR A 219 -20.00 0.93 -3.68
N GLU A 220 -20.27 0.64 -4.95
CA GLU A 220 -20.58 -0.70 -5.44
C GLU A 220 -19.42 -1.66 -5.18
N ASN A 221 -18.17 -1.27 -5.49
CA ASN A 221 -16.98 -2.09 -5.28
C ASN A 221 -16.68 -2.31 -3.78
N ILE A 222 -16.89 -1.29 -2.93
CA ILE A 222 -16.77 -1.43 -1.48
C ILE A 222 -17.80 -2.43 -0.95
N ASN A 223 -19.05 -2.36 -1.41
CA ASN A 223 -20.11 -3.27 -1.01
C ASN A 223 -19.87 -4.70 -1.50
N GLU A 224 -19.32 -4.85 -2.70
CA GLU A 224 -18.88 -6.15 -3.20
C GLU A 224 -17.79 -6.75 -2.31
N LEU A 225 -16.78 -5.98 -1.91
CA LEU A 225 -15.76 -6.44 -0.98
C LEU A 225 -16.33 -6.84 0.38
N ARG A 226 -17.29 -6.07 0.92
CA ARG A 226 -17.99 -6.44 2.16
C ARG A 226 -18.72 -7.76 2.00
N THR A 227 -19.40 -7.98 0.88
CA THR A 227 -20.08 -9.25 0.59
C THR A 227 -19.12 -10.43 0.65
N TRP A 228 -17.92 -10.31 0.06
CA TRP A 228 -16.88 -11.32 0.17
C TRP A 228 -16.44 -11.57 1.61
N ILE A 229 -16.19 -10.50 2.37
CA ILE A 229 -15.76 -10.55 3.75
C ILE A 229 -16.82 -11.23 4.64
N ASP A 230 -18.09 -10.88 4.47
CA ASP A 230 -19.19 -11.37 5.31
C ASP A 230 -19.52 -12.84 5.01
N ALA A 231 -19.47 -13.24 3.74
CA ALA A 231 -19.73 -14.61 3.32
C ALA A 231 -18.66 -15.61 3.80
N ALA A 232 -17.45 -15.15 4.09
CA ALA A 232 -16.36 -16.03 4.48
C ALA A 232 -16.50 -16.57 5.91
N PRO A 233 -16.37 -17.91 6.13
CA PRO A 233 -16.50 -18.52 7.43
C PRO A 233 -15.38 -18.06 8.39
N LYS A 234 -15.76 -17.56 9.55
CA LYS A 234 -14.81 -17.04 10.55
C LYS A 234 -14.15 -18.17 11.32
N SER A 235 -12.82 -18.09 11.51
CA SER A 235 -12.05 -19.07 12.30
C SER A 235 -12.46 -19.06 13.79
N LEU A 236 -12.10 -20.13 14.51
CA LEU A 236 -12.32 -20.20 15.97
C LEU A 236 -11.53 -19.09 16.70
N LYS A 237 -10.32 -18.79 16.26
CA LYS A 237 -9.49 -17.71 16.77
C LYS A 237 -10.20 -16.36 16.60
N TRP A 238 -10.75 -16.09 15.42
CA TRP A 238 -11.53 -14.90 15.15
C TRP A 238 -12.74 -14.78 16.09
N LYS A 239 -13.54 -15.87 16.19
CA LYS A 239 -14.74 -15.88 17.05
C LYS A 239 -14.41 -15.63 18.52
N SER A 240 -13.37 -16.27 19.03
CA SER A 240 -12.90 -16.06 20.41
C SER A 240 -12.45 -14.60 20.64
N ARG A 241 -11.74 -14.02 19.67
CA ARG A 241 -11.32 -12.60 19.75
C ARG A 241 -12.51 -11.64 19.68
N ALA A 242 -13.53 -11.95 18.88
CA ALA A 242 -14.75 -11.15 18.73
C ALA A 242 -15.54 -11.02 20.04
N VAL A 243 -15.53 -12.03 20.91
CA VAL A 243 -16.17 -11.97 22.25
C VAL A 243 -15.54 -10.86 23.10
N ILE A 244 -14.23 -10.66 23.02
CA ILE A 244 -13.52 -9.59 23.72
C ILE A 244 -13.83 -8.25 23.06
N GLY A 245 -13.91 -8.22 21.73
CA GLY A 245 -14.20 -7.04 20.95
C GLY A 245 -13.16 -5.94 21.16
N GLU A 246 -13.62 -4.70 21.20
CA GLU A 246 -12.79 -3.49 21.37
C GLU A 246 -12.36 -3.24 22.82
N LYS A 247 -12.82 -4.05 23.78
CA LYS A 247 -12.41 -3.93 25.19
C LYS A 247 -10.90 -4.13 25.41
N LYS A 248 -10.24 -4.82 24.46
CA LYS A 248 -8.80 -4.98 24.44
C LYS A 248 -8.26 -4.48 23.10
N LYS A 249 -7.21 -3.66 23.13
CA LYS A 249 -6.52 -3.15 21.93
C LYS A 249 -6.24 -4.30 20.95
N TRP A 250 -6.52 -4.09 19.67
CA TRP A 250 -6.48 -5.12 18.62
C TRP A 250 -5.46 -4.83 17.52
N TYR A 251 -4.71 -3.76 17.63
CA TYR A 251 -3.73 -3.29 16.67
C TYR A 251 -2.44 -2.87 17.36
N LYS A 252 -1.36 -2.78 16.59
CA LYS A 252 -0.10 -2.17 17.00
C LYS A 252 -0.15 -0.67 16.71
N ASP A 253 0.51 0.14 17.52
CA ASP A 253 0.78 1.52 17.15
C ASP A 253 1.82 1.53 16.04
N VAL A 254 1.59 2.34 15.02
CA VAL A 254 2.60 2.61 13.98
C VAL A 254 3.43 3.78 14.51
N GLU A 255 4.67 3.52 14.85
CA GLU A 255 5.62 4.58 15.19
C GLU A 255 6.01 5.28 13.88
N ALA A 256 5.58 6.54 13.71
CA ALA A 256 6.10 7.37 12.65
C ALA A 256 7.58 7.65 12.92
N LEU A 257 8.47 7.33 11.97
CA LEU A 257 9.90 7.69 12.09
C LEU A 257 10.11 9.21 12.05
N GLU A 258 9.12 9.95 11.55
CA GLU A 258 9.12 11.42 11.48
C GLU A 258 9.14 12.13 12.84
N ASP A 259 8.69 11.44 13.91
CA ASP A 259 8.67 11.99 15.27
C ASP A 259 10.01 11.86 16.03
N ARG A 260 11.06 11.37 15.37
CA ARG A 260 12.39 11.11 16.00
C ARG A 260 13.54 11.96 15.45
N THR A 261 13.26 12.97 14.61
CA THR A 261 14.27 13.93 14.12
C THR A 261 14.22 15.26 14.83
#